data_a13137b1a54fdc1bbf1e2850471456f0
#
_entry.id   a13137b1a54fdc1bbf1e2850471456f0
#
_cell.length_a   1.000
_cell.length_b   1.000
_cell.length_c   1.000
_cell.angle_alpha   90.00
_cell.angle_beta   90.00
_cell.angle_gamma   90.00
#
_symmetry.space_group_name_H-M   'P 1'
#
loop_
_entity.id
_entity.type
_entity.pdbx_description
1 polymer ?
#
loop_
_entity_poly.entity_id
_entity_poly.type
_entity_poly.pdbx_seq_one_letter_code
_entity_poly.pdbx_strand_id
1 'polypeptide(L)'
;RMLPSGGTAATGAASGRETWNRLVEVIRAFFQKKHIWYYVAFIILYRLAEGFVMKIVPLFLKAERSVGGLGLGEQEIGLYYGTYGAAAFVLGSLLAGYYISHRGLSRTLFSLCCVFNLPFLAYTLLAIYQPENGMLIGSAIVLEYFGYGFGFVGLTLFMMQQVAPGKHQMAHYAFASGIMNLGVMLPGSI
;
A
#
# COMPACT_ATOMS: atom_id res chain seq x y z
N ARG A 1 21.64 -11.56 -18.19
CA ARG A 1 20.89 -11.84 -19.43
C ARG A 1 20.03 -13.07 -19.24
N MET A 2 18.80 -12.92 -18.81
CA MET A 2 17.69 -13.85 -19.07
C MET A 2 16.41 -13.10 -18.71
N LEU A 3 15.82 -12.43 -19.68
CA LEU A 3 14.41 -12.08 -19.62
C LEU A 3 13.65 -13.41 -19.76
N PRO A 4 12.65 -13.68 -18.92
CA PRO A 4 11.78 -14.82 -19.13
C PRO A 4 11.12 -14.62 -20.48
N SER A 5 11.24 -15.61 -21.35
CA SER A 5 10.53 -15.66 -22.62
C SER A 5 9.04 -15.48 -22.32
N GLY A 6 8.47 -14.37 -22.81
CA GLY A 6 7.04 -14.12 -22.68
C GLY A 6 6.26 -15.33 -23.16
N GLY A 7 5.32 -15.77 -22.36
CA GLY A 7 4.46 -16.87 -22.70
C GLY A 7 3.90 -16.67 -24.10
N THR A 8 3.92 -17.76 -24.90
CA THR A 8 3.36 -17.82 -26.23
C THR A 8 1.98 -17.16 -26.23
N ALA A 9 1.88 -16.02 -26.93
CA ALA A 9 0.60 -15.42 -27.25
C ALA A 9 -0.25 -16.52 -27.91
N ALA A 10 -1.30 -16.93 -27.27
CA ALA A 10 -2.31 -17.81 -27.87
C ALA A 10 -2.98 -17.00 -28.98
N THR A 11 -2.43 -17.10 -30.17
CA THR A 11 -3.04 -16.61 -31.42
C THR A 11 -4.17 -17.60 -31.78
N GLY A 12 -5.29 -17.41 -31.16
CA GLY A 12 -6.57 -18.01 -31.46
C GLY A 12 -7.61 -17.26 -30.64
N ALA A 13 -8.61 -16.68 -31.28
CA ALA A 13 -9.73 -16.06 -30.60
C ALA A 13 -10.40 -17.13 -29.73
N ALA A 14 -9.99 -17.20 -28.45
CA ALA A 14 -10.63 -18.07 -27.48
C ALA A 14 -12.13 -17.70 -27.43
N SER A 15 -13.02 -18.67 -27.59
CA SER A 15 -14.45 -18.45 -27.44
C SER A 15 -14.71 -17.77 -26.09
N GLY A 16 -15.62 -16.81 -26.05
CA GLY A 16 -15.97 -16.10 -24.81
C GLY A 16 -16.25 -17.06 -23.65
N ARG A 17 -16.78 -18.25 -23.94
CA ARG A 17 -17.03 -19.31 -22.98
C ARG A 17 -15.74 -19.93 -22.43
N GLU A 18 -14.72 -20.10 -23.26
CA GLU A 18 -13.41 -20.61 -22.81
C GLU A 18 -12.68 -19.59 -21.92
N THR A 19 -12.75 -18.32 -22.29
CA THR A 19 -12.20 -17.22 -21.47
C THR A 19 -12.88 -17.16 -20.11
N TRP A 20 -14.21 -17.29 -20.08
CA TRP A 20 -14.98 -17.34 -18.85
C TRP A 20 -14.58 -18.53 -17.97
N ASN A 21 -14.50 -19.72 -18.53
CA ASN A 21 -14.10 -20.92 -17.80
C ASN A 21 -12.69 -20.80 -17.22
N ARG A 22 -11.74 -20.20 -17.94
CA ARG A 22 -10.38 -19.92 -17.45
C ARG A 22 -10.40 -18.92 -16.29
N LEU A 23 -11.20 -17.87 -16.37
CA LEU A 23 -11.35 -16.89 -15.27
C LEU A 23 -11.90 -17.57 -14.01
N VAL A 24 -12.94 -18.40 -14.15
CA VAL A 24 -13.52 -19.14 -13.03
C VAL A 24 -12.50 -20.12 -12.42
N GLU A 25 -11.71 -20.82 -13.27
CA GLU A 25 -10.62 -21.71 -12.80
C GLU A 25 -9.58 -20.91 -11.97
N VAL A 26 -9.14 -19.76 -12.45
CA VAL A 26 -8.16 -18.91 -11.77
C VAL A 26 -8.68 -18.43 -10.42
N ILE A 27 -9.93 -17.94 -10.39
CA ILE A 27 -10.56 -17.46 -9.15
C ILE A 27 -10.70 -18.61 -8.14
N ARG A 28 -11.19 -19.77 -8.60
CA ARG A 28 -11.35 -20.95 -7.75
C ARG A 28 -10.01 -21.42 -7.20
N ALA A 29 -8.97 -21.48 -8.04
CA ALA A 29 -7.61 -21.85 -7.64
C ALA A 29 -7.01 -20.87 -6.62
N PHE A 30 -7.35 -19.58 -6.70
CA PHE A 30 -6.94 -18.59 -5.71
C PHE A 30 -7.53 -18.87 -4.33
N PHE A 31 -8.85 -19.06 -4.25
CA PHE A 31 -9.53 -19.28 -2.97
C PHE A 31 -9.33 -20.68 -2.37
N GLN A 32 -8.85 -21.64 -3.16
CA GLN A 32 -8.49 -22.98 -2.69
C GLN A 32 -7.09 -23.07 -2.06
N LYS A 33 -6.31 -22.01 -2.09
CA LYS A 33 -4.97 -22.01 -1.48
C LYS A 33 -5.06 -22.16 0.03
N LYS A 34 -4.09 -22.89 0.58
CA LYS A 34 -3.94 -23.05 2.03
C LYS A 34 -3.72 -21.68 2.69
N HIS A 35 -4.48 -21.41 3.73
CA HIS A 35 -4.40 -20.15 4.50
C HIS A 35 -4.78 -18.86 3.75
N ILE A 36 -5.43 -18.95 2.57
CA ILE A 36 -5.73 -17.77 1.76
C ILE A 36 -6.53 -16.70 2.51
N TRP A 37 -7.49 -17.11 3.35
CA TRP A 37 -8.32 -16.19 4.13
C TRP A 37 -7.51 -15.38 5.17
N TYR A 38 -6.48 -15.99 5.77
CA TYR A 38 -5.54 -15.26 6.64
C TYR A 38 -4.71 -14.25 5.84
N TYR A 39 -4.29 -14.60 4.64
CA TYR A 39 -3.55 -13.69 3.75
C TYR A 39 -4.42 -12.54 3.27
N VAL A 40 -5.66 -12.81 2.90
CA VAL A 40 -6.63 -11.79 2.49
C VAL A 40 -6.92 -10.83 3.66
N ALA A 41 -7.21 -11.37 4.85
CA ALA A 41 -7.43 -10.55 6.05
C ALA A 41 -6.20 -9.70 6.38
N PHE A 42 -4.99 -10.28 6.31
CA PHE A 42 -3.75 -9.55 6.53
C PHE A 42 -3.57 -8.40 5.54
N ILE A 43 -3.80 -8.62 4.23
CA ILE A 43 -3.68 -7.60 3.19
C ILE A 43 -4.65 -6.44 3.44
N ILE A 44 -5.92 -6.76 3.77
CA ILE A 44 -6.94 -5.75 4.05
C ILE A 44 -6.57 -4.93 5.30
N LEU A 45 -6.25 -5.61 6.41
CA LEU A 45 -5.93 -4.96 7.68
C LEU A 45 -4.64 -4.13 7.60
N TYR A 46 -3.67 -4.59 6.81
CA TYR A 46 -2.40 -3.87 6.61
C TYR A 46 -2.63 -2.45 6.08
N ARG A 47 -3.58 -2.27 5.17
CA ARG A 47 -3.86 -1.00 4.50
C ARG A 47 -5.11 -0.26 4.98
N LEU A 48 -5.83 -0.84 5.93
CA LEU A 48 -7.08 -0.26 6.41
C LEU A 48 -6.89 1.14 7.01
N ALA A 49 -5.86 1.31 7.85
CA ALA A 49 -5.52 2.59 8.47
C ALA A 49 -5.17 3.66 7.42
N GLU A 50 -4.41 3.29 6.40
CA GLU A 50 -4.07 4.17 5.27
C GLU A 50 -5.34 4.69 4.57
N GLY A 51 -6.34 3.82 4.37
CA GLY A 51 -7.60 4.23 3.75
C GLY A 51 -8.33 5.35 4.51
N PHE A 52 -8.29 5.34 5.85
CA PHE A 52 -8.79 6.45 6.67
C PHE A 52 -7.92 7.70 6.54
N VAL A 53 -6.61 7.54 6.64
CA VAL A 53 -5.64 8.65 6.57
C VAL A 53 -5.74 9.39 5.23
N MET A 54 -5.76 8.67 4.11
CA MET A 54 -5.86 9.28 2.78
C MET A 54 -7.11 10.15 2.57
N LYS A 55 -8.17 9.93 3.34
CA LYS A 55 -9.41 10.71 3.23
C LYS A 55 -9.49 11.86 4.21
N ILE A 56 -9.07 11.63 5.45
CA ILE A 56 -9.23 12.58 6.54
C ILE A 56 -8.09 13.61 6.53
N VAL A 57 -6.85 13.16 6.31
CA VAL A 57 -5.68 14.03 6.46
C VAL A 57 -5.65 15.20 5.50
N PRO A 58 -5.94 15.07 4.19
CA PRO A 58 -5.96 16.24 3.30
C PRO A 58 -6.99 17.30 3.72
N LEU A 59 -8.14 16.89 4.22
CA LEU A 59 -9.16 17.78 4.75
C LEU A 59 -8.68 18.46 6.02
N PHE A 60 -8.08 17.74 6.95
CA PHE A 60 -7.52 18.24 8.19
C PHE A 60 -6.40 19.26 7.95
N LEU A 61 -5.48 18.98 7.03
CA LEU A 61 -4.38 19.89 6.71
C LEU A 61 -4.87 21.21 6.10
N LYS A 62 -5.94 21.16 5.28
CA LYS A 62 -6.49 22.32 4.56
C LYS A 62 -7.50 23.11 5.39
N ALA A 63 -8.24 22.46 6.28
CA ALA A 63 -9.25 23.11 7.10
C ALA A 63 -8.66 24.24 7.96
N GLU A 64 -9.45 25.31 8.18
CA GLU A 64 -9.03 26.43 9.01
C GLU A 64 -8.75 26.01 10.46
N ARG A 65 -7.81 26.68 11.12
CA ARG A 65 -7.48 26.43 12.53
C ARG A 65 -8.66 26.66 13.46
N SER A 66 -9.54 27.61 13.11
CA SER A 66 -10.80 27.90 13.82
C SER A 66 -11.73 26.70 13.98
N VAL A 67 -11.67 25.76 13.05
CA VAL A 67 -12.46 24.52 13.04
C VAL A 67 -11.63 23.28 13.34
N GLY A 68 -10.42 23.45 13.87
CA GLY A 68 -9.54 22.37 14.31
C GLY A 68 -8.61 21.81 13.22
N GLY A 69 -8.51 22.45 12.06
CA GLY A 69 -7.54 22.11 11.01
C GLY A 69 -6.18 22.79 11.20
N LEU A 70 -5.27 22.60 10.25
CA LEU A 70 -3.93 23.22 10.29
C LEU A 70 -3.79 24.46 9.38
N GLY A 71 -4.76 24.72 8.50
CA GLY A 71 -4.81 25.91 7.65
C GLY A 71 -3.69 26.00 6.61
N LEU A 72 -3.17 24.87 6.13
CA LEU A 72 -2.09 24.86 5.14
C LEU A 72 -2.58 25.29 3.76
N GLY A 73 -1.77 26.11 3.08
CA GLY A 73 -1.99 26.49 1.69
C GLY A 73 -1.77 25.32 0.71
N GLU A 74 -2.39 25.40 -0.48
CA GLU A 74 -2.24 24.37 -1.50
C GLU A 74 -0.79 24.18 -1.97
N GLN A 75 -0.01 25.27 -1.99
CA GLN A 75 1.40 25.23 -2.34
C GLN A 75 2.25 24.48 -1.30
N GLU A 76 1.98 24.69 -0.01
CA GLU A 76 2.66 23.99 1.08
C GLU A 76 2.32 22.51 1.06
N ILE A 77 1.04 22.16 0.91
CA ILE A 77 0.59 20.77 0.75
C ILE A 77 1.25 20.12 -0.46
N GLY A 78 1.27 20.81 -1.61
CA GLY A 78 1.91 20.32 -2.82
C GLY A 78 3.41 20.09 -2.65
N LEU A 79 4.11 20.97 -1.92
CA LEU A 79 5.54 20.84 -1.64
C LEU A 79 5.82 19.64 -0.70
N TYR A 80 5.06 19.53 0.39
CA TYR A 80 5.25 18.45 1.37
C TYR A 80 4.92 17.08 0.79
N TYR A 81 3.79 16.93 0.09
CA TYR A 81 3.41 15.66 -0.53
C TYR A 81 4.17 15.37 -1.82
N GLY A 82 4.21 16.35 -2.73
CA GLY A 82 4.74 16.15 -4.08
C GLY A 82 6.25 16.05 -4.13
N THR A 83 6.98 16.86 -3.35
CA THR A 83 8.44 16.91 -3.43
C THR A 83 9.08 16.10 -2.30
N TYR A 84 8.84 16.51 -1.06
CA TYR A 84 9.50 15.88 0.08
C TYR A 84 8.93 14.48 0.38
N GLY A 85 7.61 14.33 0.30
CA GLY A 85 6.95 13.04 0.45
C GLY A 85 7.38 12.04 -0.62
N ALA A 86 7.40 12.44 -1.90
CA ALA A 86 7.86 11.57 -2.98
C ALA A 86 9.31 11.11 -2.78
N ALA A 87 10.22 12.02 -2.40
CA ALA A 87 11.61 11.66 -2.10
C ALA A 87 11.69 10.68 -0.91
N ALA A 88 10.93 10.94 0.16
CA ALA A 88 10.87 10.07 1.33
C ALA A 88 10.32 8.68 1.00
N PHE A 89 9.28 8.60 0.16
CA PHE A 89 8.74 7.33 -0.33
C PHE A 89 9.78 6.50 -1.08
N VAL A 90 10.52 7.11 -1.99
CA VAL A 90 11.59 6.44 -2.75
C VAL A 90 12.68 5.93 -1.81
N LEU A 91 13.15 6.78 -0.88
CA LEU A 91 14.16 6.40 0.12
C LEU A 91 13.66 5.25 1.00
N GLY A 92 12.44 5.33 1.51
CA GLY A 92 11.81 4.28 2.29
C GLY A 92 11.74 2.96 1.53
N SER A 93 11.33 2.99 0.27
CA SER A 93 11.24 1.82 -0.60
C SER A 93 12.60 1.15 -0.85
N LEU A 94 13.64 1.95 -1.13
CA LEU A 94 15.00 1.44 -1.33
C LEU A 94 15.56 0.80 -0.06
N LEU A 95 15.38 1.47 1.08
CA LEU A 95 15.83 0.94 2.38
C LEU A 95 15.07 -0.32 2.80
N ALA A 96 13.79 -0.42 2.49
CA ALA A 96 13.00 -1.63 2.70
C ALA A 96 13.53 -2.80 1.87
N GLY A 97 13.82 -2.56 0.58
CA GLY A 97 14.40 -3.56 -0.30
C GLY A 97 15.74 -4.08 0.26
N TYR A 98 16.61 -3.17 0.66
CA TYR A 98 17.90 -3.52 1.31
C TYR A 98 17.68 -4.30 2.61
N TYR A 99 16.81 -3.85 3.49
CA TYR A 99 16.51 -4.50 4.77
C TYR A 99 15.94 -5.92 4.59
N ILE A 100 15.02 -6.10 3.65
CA ILE A 100 14.44 -7.40 3.34
C ILE A 100 15.47 -8.34 2.71
N SER A 101 16.35 -7.83 1.83
CA SER A 101 17.39 -8.65 1.18
C SER A 101 18.37 -9.27 2.16
N HIS A 102 18.66 -8.57 3.26
CA HIS A 102 19.59 -9.05 4.28
C HIS A 102 18.95 -9.97 5.33
N ARG A 103 17.71 -9.73 5.72
CA ARG A 103 17.06 -10.45 6.82
C ARG A 103 15.96 -11.43 6.39
N GLY A 104 15.54 -11.35 5.14
CA GLY A 104 14.43 -12.13 4.61
C GLY A 104 13.07 -11.57 5.01
N LEU A 105 12.07 -11.74 4.13
CA LEU A 105 10.73 -11.18 4.30
C LEU A 105 10.04 -11.66 5.59
N SER A 106 10.11 -12.95 5.90
CA SER A 106 9.40 -13.52 7.06
C SER A 106 9.81 -12.89 8.40
N ARG A 107 11.10 -12.51 8.54
CA ARG A 107 11.63 -11.91 9.78
C ARG A 107 11.36 -10.40 9.86
N THR A 108 11.17 -9.76 8.71
CA THR A 108 11.04 -8.31 8.61
C THR A 108 9.59 -7.84 8.49
N LEU A 109 8.66 -8.74 8.14
CA LEU A 109 7.27 -8.38 7.83
C LEU A 109 6.57 -7.61 8.95
N PHE A 110 6.79 -8.03 10.21
CA PHE A 110 6.21 -7.32 11.36
C PHE A 110 6.77 -5.89 11.50
N SER A 111 8.08 -5.72 11.41
CA SER A 111 8.69 -4.38 11.47
C SER A 111 8.27 -3.49 10.30
N LEU A 112 8.11 -4.07 9.10
CA LEU A 112 7.59 -3.35 7.93
C LEU A 112 6.14 -2.88 8.16
N CYS A 113 5.31 -3.73 8.76
CA CYS A 113 3.95 -3.37 9.14
C CYS A 113 3.92 -2.24 10.19
N CYS A 114 4.79 -2.30 11.20
CA CYS A 114 4.91 -1.24 12.20
C CYS A 114 5.36 0.08 11.58
N VAL A 115 6.42 0.07 10.77
CA VAL A 115 6.93 1.29 10.10
C VAL A 115 5.91 1.88 9.13
N PHE A 116 5.06 1.05 8.54
CA PHE A 116 3.96 1.51 7.68
C PHE A 116 2.86 2.23 8.47
N ASN A 117 2.46 1.69 9.62
CA ASN A 117 1.27 2.16 10.34
C ASN A 117 1.57 3.18 11.46
N LEU A 118 2.73 3.08 12.15
CA LEU A 118 3.06 3.97 13.26
C LEU A 118 3.12 5.47 12.87
N PRO A 119 3.61 5.86 11.67
CA PRO A 119 3.62 7.27 11.28
C PRO A 119 2.25 7.93 11.26
N PHE A 120 1.15 7.18 11.11
CA PHE A 120 -0.21 7.73 11.17
C PHE A 120 -0.54 8.35 12.53
N LEU A 121 0.13 7.91 13.61
CA LEU A 121 0.02 8.53 14.92
C LEU A 121 0.54 9.98 14.94
N ALA A 122 1.44 10.35 14.02
CA ALA A 122 1.91 11.71 13.90
C ALA A 122 0.76 12.69 13.58
N TYR A 123 -0.20 12.28 12.78
CA TYR A 123 -1.39 13.10 12.50
C TYR A 123 -2.29 13.28 13.72
N THR A 124 -2.38 12.27 14.57
CA THR A 124 -3.07 12.40 15.87
C THR A 124 -2.38 13.44 16.76
N LEU A 125 -1.04 13.41 16.81
CA LEU A 125 -0.28 14.40 17.55
C LEU A 125 -0.44 15.80 16.95
N LEU A 126 -0.43 15.93 15.62
CA LEU A 126 -0.70 17.20 14.95
C LEU A 126 -2.10 17.76 15.28
N ALA A 127 -3.11 16.88 15.36
CA ALA A 127 -4.48 17.27 15.70
C ALA A 127 -4.61 17.72 17.16
N ILE A 128 -3.85 17.12 18.09
CA ILE A 128 -3.87 17.48 19.51
C ILE A 128 -3.11 18.77 19.77
N TYR A 129 -1.89 18.90 19.22
CA TYR A 129 -1.00 20.02 19.52
C TYR A 129 -1.16 21.21 18.58
N GLN A 130 -1.74 21.03 17.42
CA GLN A 130 -1.96 22.05 16.37
C GLN A 130 -0.78 23.02 16.18
N PRO A 131 0.44 22.53 15.92
CA PRO A 131 1.61 23.38 15.84
C PRO A 131 1.49 24.40 14.70
N GLU A 132 2.05 25.59 14.92
CA GLU A 132 2.12 26.63 13.88
C GLU A 132 3.34 26.45 12.97
N ASN A 133 4.33 25.68 13.43
CA ASN A 133 5.57 25.50 12.71
C ASN A 133 5.37 24.55 11.51
N GLY A 134 5.42 25.10 10.28
CA GLY A 134 5.30 24.35 9.04
C GLY A 134 6.36 23.24 8.86
N MET A 135 7.58 23.42 9.43
CA MET A 135 8.59 22.35 9.40
C MET A 135 8.16 21.12 10.19
N LEU A 136 7.49 21.31 11.33
CA LEU A 136 7.01 20.21 12.16
C LEU A 136 5.89 19.45 11.45
N ILE A 137 4.97 20.18 10.82
CA ILE A 137 3.88 19.59 10.01
C ILE A 137 4.48 18.84 8.81
N GLY A 138 5.39 19.47 8.07
CA GLY A 138 6.07 18.86 6.94
C GLY A 138 6.84 17.59 7.31
N SER A 139 7.51 17.59 8.48
CA SER A 139 8.24 16.41 8.97
C SER A 139 7.33 15.22 9.26
N ALA A 140 6.12 15.46 9.76
CA ALA A 140 5.12 14.39 9.98
C ALA A 140 4.67 13.76 8.66
N ILE A 141 4.45 14.56 7.62
CA ILE A 141 4.11 14.10 6.27
C ILE A 141 5.27 13.30 5.66
N VAL A 142 6.50 13.81 5.78
CA VAL A 142 7.70 13.13 5.27
C VAL A 142 7.91 11.78 5.97
N LEU A 143 7.70 11.71 7.28
CA LEU A 143 7.79 10.49 8.06
C LEU A 143 6.73 9.45 7.61
N GLU A 144 5.51 9.90 7.39
CA GLU A 144 4.41 9.05 6.91
C GLU A 144 4.75 8.47 5.52
N TYR A 145 5.19 9.31 4.57
CA TYR A 145 5.57 8.86 3.23
C TYR A 145 6.77 7.92 3.22
N PHE A 146 7.74 8.16 4.10
CA PHE A 146 8.85 7.23 4.30
C PHE A 146 8.33 5.88 4.79
N GLY A 147 7.49 5.86 5.82
CA GLY A 147 6.85 4.65 6.34
C GLY A 147 6.00 3.93 5.29
N TYR A 148 5.26 4.70 4.49
CA TYR A 148 4.48 4.21 3.38
C TYR A 148 5.38 3.48 2.35
N GLY A 149 6.43 4.12 1.86
CA GLY A 149 7.37 3.50 0.92
C GLY A 149 8.03 2.25 1.50
N PHE A 150 8.46 2.33 2.76
CA PHE A 150 9.12 1.23 3.46
C PHE A 150 8.20 0.00 3.62
N GLY A 151 6.99 0.19 4.09
CA GLY A 151 6.05 -0.91 4.34
C GLY A 151 5.38 -1.44 3.07
N PHE A 152 5.14 -0.60 2.07
CA PHE A 152 4.51 -0.99 0.80
C PHE A 152 5.31 -2.05 0.04
N VAL A 153 6.65 -1.95 0.04
CA VAL A 153 7.54 -2.96 -0.54
C VAL A 153 7.35 -4.32 0.15
N GLY A 154 7.22 -4.32 1.48
CA GLY A 154 6.98 -5.54 2.25
C GLY A 154 5.67 -6.22 1.90
N LEU A 155 4.58 -5.46 1.80
CA LEU A 155 3.27 -5.98 1.41
C LEU A 155 3.29 -6.52 -0.03
N THR A 156 3.91 -5.80 -0.95
CA THR A 156 4.06 -6.23 -2.35
C THR A 156 4.81 -7.55 -2.45
N LEU A 157 5.95 -7.67 -1.77
CA LEU A 157 6.72 -8.92 -1.73
C LEU A 157 5.98 -10.05 -1.02
N PHE A 158 5.21 -9.76 0.03
CA PHE A 158 4.34 -10.74 0.67
C PHE A 158 3.31 -11.29 -0.32
N MET A 159 2.64 -10.43 -1.08
CA MET A 159 1.69 -10.88 -2.10
C MET A 159 2.37 -11.71 -3.18
N MET A 160 3.56 -11.31 -3.63
CA MET A 160 4.30 -12.03 -4.67
C MET A 160 4.82 -13.40 -4.21
N GLN A 161 5.27 -13.51 -2.94
CA GLN A 161 5.95 -14.71 -2.43
C GLN A 161 5.01 -15.68 -1.71
N GLN A 162 3.94 -15.21 -1.08
CA GLN A 162 3.04 -16.04 -0.27
C GLN A 162 1.67 -16.25 -0.94
N VAL A 163 1.14 -15.24 -1.62
CA VAL A 163 -0.21 -15.29 -2.17
C VAL A 163 -0.21 -15.72 -3.65
N ALA A 164 0.70 -15.17 -4.44
CA ALA A 164 0.74 -15.39 -5.88
C ALA A 164 1.24 -16.78 -6.32
N PRO A 165 2.18 -17.48 -5.65
CA PRO A 165 2.80 -18.69 -6.20
C PRO A 165 1.81 -19.74 -6.68
N GLY A 166 2.12 -20.41 -7.80
CA GLY A 166 1.33 -21.47 -8.41
C GLY A 166 1.15 -21.29 -9.93
N LYS A 167 0.31 -22.13 -10.53
CA LYS A 167 0.06 -22.18 -11.98
C LYS A 167 -0.35 -20.82 -12.58
N HIS A 168 -1.09 -19.99 -11.82
CA HIS A 168 -1.65 -18.71 -12.27
C HIS A 168 -1.04 -17.52 -11.52
N GLN A 169 0.28 -17.52 -11.31
CA GLN A 169 0.98 -16.56 -10.45
C GLN A 169 0.64 -15.08 -10.74
N MET A 170 0.70 -14.66 -12.00
CA MET A 170 0.42 -13.27 -12.39
C MET A 170 -1.04 -12.87 -12.10
N ALA A 171 -1.98 -13.76 -12.41
CA ALA A 171 -3.40 -13.52 -12.16
C ALA A 171 -3.71 -13.48 -10.64
N HIS A 172 -3.09 -14.37 -9.86
CA HIS A 172 -3.24 -14.38 -8.41
C HIS A 172 -2.62 -13.14 -7.75
N TYR A 173 -1.49 -12.64 -8.26
CA TYR A 173 -0.93 -11.36 -7.82
C TYR A 173 -1.86 -10.18 -8.14
N ALA A 174 -2.40 -10.13 -9.36
CA ALA A 174 -3.37 -9.10 -9.73
C ALA A 174 -4.62 -9.15 -8.86
N PHE A 175 -5.11 -10.34 -8.52
CA PHE A 175 -6.24 -10.55 -7.61
C PHE A 175 -5.93 -10.02 -6.20
N ALA A 176 -4.76 -10.39 -5.64
CA ALA A 176 -4.31 -9.90 -4.34
C ALA A 176 -4.17 -8.37 -4.32
N SER A 177 -3.66 -7.77 -5.41
CA SER A 177 -3.56 -6.31 -5.56
C SER A 177 -4.93 -5.65 -5.62
N GLY A 178 -5.91 -6.29 -6.26
CA GLY A 178 -7.31 -5.82 -6.23
C GLY A 178 -7.88 -5.83 -4.81
N ILE A 179 -7.68 -6.90 -4.05
CA ILE A 179 -8.09 -7.01 -2.64
C ILE A 179 -7.38 -5.96 -1.78
N MET A 180 -6.09 -5.72 -2.01
CA MET A 180 -5.32 -4.68 -1.35
C MET A 180 -5.94 -3.30 -1.55
N ASN A 181 -6.37 -2.97 -2.76
CA ASN A 181 -7.03 -1.70 -3.06
C ASN A 181 -8.43 -1.59 -2.42
N LEU A 182 -9.17 -2.71 -2.32
CA LEU A 182 -10.42 -2.74 -1.56
C LEU A 182 -10.19 -2.36 -0.09
N GLY A 183 -9.10 -2.81 0.54
CA GLY A 183 -8.74 -2.43 1.91
C GLY A 183 -8.62 -0.92 2.12
N VAL A 184 -8.09 -0.21 1.13
CA VAL A 184 -7.99 1.28 1.15
C VAL A 184 -9.34 1.95 0.84
N MET A 185 -10.17 1.34 -0.01
CA MET A 185 -11.45 1.93 -0.41
C MET A 185 -12.56 1.75 0.65
N LEU A 186 -12.51 0.67 1.43
CA LEU A 186 -13.52 0.35 2.46
C LEU A 186 -13.81 1.51 3.42
N PRO A 187 -12.80 2.20 3.99
CA PRO A 187 -13.04 3.33 4.89
C PRO A 187 -13.80 4.49 4.26
N GLY A 188 -13.86 4.55 2.95
CA GLY A 188 -14.53 5.62 2.25
C GLY A 188 -15.96 5.36 1.83
N SER A 189 -16.43 4.17 2.06
CA SER A 189 -17.80 3.78 1.80
C SER A 189 -18.68 3.86 3.08
N ILE A 190 -18.05 4.19 4.21
CA ILE A 190 -18.68 4.44 5.51
C ILE A 190 -18.71 5.95 5.78
#